data_6c0398753b98535b68b8432161d36b9f
#
_entry.id   6c0398753b98535b68b8432161d36b9f
#
_cell.length_a   1.000
_cell.length_b   1.000
_cell.length_c   1.000
_cell.angle_alpha   90.00
_cell.angle_beta   90.00
_cell.angle_gamma   90.00
#
_symmetry.space_group_name_H-M   'P 1'
#
loop_
_entity.id
_entity.type
_entity.pdbx_description
1 polymer ?
#
loop_
_entity_poly.entity_id
_entity_poly.type
_entity_poly.pdbx_seq_one_letter_code
_entity_poly.pdbx_strand_id
1 'polypeptide(L)'
;MIKVTEIVKRAKGLTVEEFQDHWLHSHGPIVAEMPGLLRYAQSHTRPGGYRRGEPAYDGIAELWFQDKEALRSIATTDEFAAAKADEPKFIDPDSLIELVVDEHVIKDGPAPAGGIKSIEFVNLRPDLTVTEAQRYWREVHGPIAARIPTMSRYVQSHVRVRAFDRPTPPAFAGTAVTWWADIDAMRASAVSEEYRLT
;
A
#
# COMPACT_ATOMS: atom_id res chain seq x y z
N MET A 1 -15.25 0.73 7.20
CA MET A 1 -14.33 -0.12 6.42
C MET A 1 -12.92 0.04 6.99
N ILE A 2 -12.15 -1.03 7.05
CA ILE A 2 -10.75 -1.03 7.51
C ILE A 2 -9.89 -1.62 6.40
N LYS A 3 -8.67 -1.11 6.24
CA LYS A 3 -7.72 -1.65 5.28
C LYS A 3 -6.46 -2.16 5.98
N VAL A 4 -5.95 -3.30 5.53
CA VAL A 4 -4.60 -3.78 5.83
C VAL A 4 -3.74 -3.55 4.61
N THR A 5 -2.54 -3.02 4.81
CA THR A 5 -1.51 -2.86 3.79
C THR A 5 -0.32 -3.70 4.20
N GLU A 6 0.03 -4.69 3.40
CA GLU A 6 1.20 -5.55 3.60
C GLU A 6 2.27 -5.18 2.57
N ILE A 7 3.46 -4.89 3.06
CA ILE A 7 4.61 -4.49 2.25
C ILE A 7 5.57 -5.67 2.26
N VAL A 8 5.90 -6.18 1.09
CA VAL A 8 6.60 -7.47 0.96
C VAL A 8 7.88 -7.37 0.14
N LYS A 9 8.88 -8.16 0.55
CA LYS A 9 10.08 -8.46 -0.20
C LYS A 9 10.05 -9.94 -0.57
N ARG A 10 10.46 -10.30 -1.78
CA ARG A 10 10.52 -11.70 -2.20
C ARG A 10 11.51 -12.50 -1.36
N ALA A 11 11.23 -13.78 -1.20
CA ALA A 11 12.12 -14.72 -0.54
C ALA A 11 13.48 -14.78 -1.25
N LYS A 12 14.53 -14.97 -0.47
CA LYS A 12 15.91 -15.08 -0.98
C LYS A 12 16.02 -16.23 -1.97
N GLY A 13 16.64 -15.96 -3.11
CA GLY A 13 16.86 -16.96 -4.16
C GLY A 13 15.80 -16.98 -5.26
N LEU A 14 14.64 -16.34 -5.06
CA LEU A 14 13.64 -16.21 -6.12
C LEU A 14 14.00 -15.07 -7.09
N THR A 15 13.74 -15.30 -8.36
CA THR A 15 13.68 -14.22 -9.36
C THR A 15 12.42 -13.36 -9.14
N VAL A 16 12.39 -12.18 -9.73
CA VAL A 16 11.20 -11.30 -9.71
C VAL A 16 10.01 -11.99 -10.36
N GLU A 17 10.23 -12.70 -11.45
CA GLU A 17 9.19 -13.43 -12.19
C GLU A 17 8.60 -14.57 -11.38
N GLU A 18 9.43 -15.41 -10.75
CA GLU A 18 8.96 -16.49 -9.88
C GLU A 18 8.16 -15.97 -8.69
N PHE A 19 8.61 -14.87 -8.06
CA PHE A 19 7.88 -14.22 -6.99
C PHE A 19 6.51 -13.69 -7.44
N GLN A 20 6.48 -12.94 -8.56
CA GLN A 20 5.25 -12.34 -9.05
C GLN A 20 4.26 -13.39 -9.54
N ASP A 21 4.74 -14.44 -10.19
CA ASP A 21 3.91 -15.56 -10.65
C ASP A 21 3.29 -16.32 -9.48
N HIS A 22 4.09 -16.70 -8.47
CA HIS A 22 3.58 -17.37 -7.27
C HIS A 22 2.56 -16.51 -6.54
N TRP A 23 2.88 -15.23 -6.35
CA TRP A 23 1.99 -14.31 -5.65
C TRP A 23 0.66 -14.14 -6.35
N LEU A 24 0.67 -13.97 -7.68
CA LEU A 24 -0.53 -13.77 -8.48
C LEU A 24 -1.37 -15.05 -8.62
N HIS A 25 -0.72 -16.17 -8.98
CA HIS A 25 -1.44 -17.37 -9.43
C HIS A 25 -1.59 -18.45 -8.35
N SER A 26 -0.77 -18.43 -7.30
CA SER A 26 -0.84 -19.41 -6.20
C SER A 26 -1.40 -18.79 -4.94
N HIS A 27 -0.76 -17.74 -4.41
CA HIS A 27 -1.17 -17.10 -3.17
C HIS A 27 -2.44 -16.25 -3.31
N GLY A 28 -2.56 -15.49 -4.41
CA GLY A 28 -3.72 -14.62 -4.64
C GLY A 28 -5.06 -15.33 -4.54
N PRO A 29 -5.25 -16.50 -5.19
CA PRO A 29 -6.46 -17.29 -5.04
C PRO A 29 -6.76 -17.73 -3.59
N ILE A 30 -5.74 -18.09 -2.80
CA ILE A 30 -5.92 -18.48 -1.40
C ILE A 30 -6.46 -17.29 -0.60
N VAL A 31 -5.86 -16.11 -0.77
CA VAL A 31 -6.31 -14.89 -0.07
C VAL A 31 -7.73 -14.49 -0.50
N ALA A 32 -8.07 -14.66 -1.77
CA ALA A 32 -9.38 -14.28 -2.30
C ALA A 32 -10.54 -15.06 -1.68
N GLU A 33 -10.29 -16.28 -1.15
CA GLU A 33 -11.28 -17.11 -0.47
C GLU A 33 -11.51 -16.71 1.00
N MET A 34 -10.74 -15.77 1.56
CA MET A 34 -10.85 -15.38 2.97
C MET A 34 -12.24 -14.83 3.29
N PRO A 35 -12.93 -15.38 4.31
CA PRO A 35 -14.25 -14.90 4.72
C PRO A 35 -14.21 -13.43 5.17
N GLY A 36 -15.18 -12.63 4.74
CA GLY A 36 -15.28 -11.23 5.12
C GLY A 36 -14.28 -10.30 4.43
N LEU A 37 -13.44 -10.79 3.52
CA LEU A 37 -12.65 -9.99 2.63
C LEU A 37 -13.56 -9.32 1.59
N LEU A 38 -13.57 -7.98 1.56
CA LEU A 38 -14.39 -7.20 0.62
C LEU A 38 -13.66 -6.93 -0.69
N ARG A 39 -12.34 -6.78 -0.60
CA ARG A 39 -11.48 -6.48 -1.75
C ARG A 39 -10.06 -6.90 -1.43
N TYR A 40 -9.38 -7.41 -2.45
CA TYR A 40 -7.94 -7.69 -2.45
C TYR A 40 -7.30 -7.08 -3.67
N ALA A 41 -6.14 -6.45 -3.50
CA ALA A 41 -5.36 -5.89 -4.60
C ALA A 41 -3.87 -6.13 -4.36
N GLN A 42 -3.21 -6.67 -5.36
CA GLN A 42 -1.76 -6.79 -5.42
C GLN A 42 -1.18 -5.64 -6.26
N SER A 43 -0.13 -5.02 -5.77
CA SER A 43 0.66 -4.01 -6.50
C SER A 43 2.08 -4.52 -6.63
N HIS A 44 2.44 -4.99 -7.81
CA HIS A 44 3.75 -5.55 -8.11
C HIS A 44 4.72 -4.44 -8.54
N THR A 45 5.95 -4.46 -8.00
CA THR A 45 7.00 -3.56 -8.46
C THR A 45 7.31 -3.84 -9.92
N ARG A 46 7.24 -2.81 -10.75
CA ARG A 46 7.45 -2.92 -12.20
C ARG A 46 8.90 -3.31 -12.52
N PRO A 47 9.15 -4.02 -13.64
CA PRO A 47 10.52 -4.37 -14.06
C PRO A 47 11.47 -3.17 -14.15
N GLY A 48 10.94 -1.99 -14.52
CA GLY A 48 11.70 -0.75 -14.54
C GLY A 48 12.22 -0.28 -13.18
N GLY A 49 11.60 -0.70 -12.08
CA GLY A 49 12.03 -0.40 -10.72
C GLY A 49 13.36 -1.06 -10.34
N TYR A 50 13.70 -2.18 -10.99
CA TYR A 50 14.93 -2.94 -10.75
C TYR A 50 16.15 -2.46 -11.55
N ARG A 51 15.96 -1.53 -12.49
CA ARG A 51 17.07 -1.05 -13.36
C ARG A 51 18.19 -0.31 -12.62
N ARG A 52 17.91 0.22 -11.44
CA ARG A 52 18.88 0.97 -10.62
C ARG A 52 19.37 0.20 -9.40
N GLY A 53 19.11 -1.10 -9.36
CA GLY A 53 19.40 -2.00 -8.24
C GLY A 53 18.13 -2.57 -7.63
N GLU A 54 18.31 -3.38 -6.60
CA GLU A 54 17.21 -4.01 -5.86
C GLU A 54 16.37 -2.96 -5.13
N PRO A 55 15.05 -2.90 -5.36
CA PRO A 55 14.17 -2.06 -4.57
C PRO A 55 14.06 -2.61 -3.14
N ALA A 56 13.72 -1.74 -2.19
CA ALA A 56 13.51 -2.15 -0.81
C ALA A 56 12.39 -3.19 -0.68
N TYR A 57 11.36 -3.08 -1.52
CA TYR A 57 10.21 -3.98 -1.53
C TYR A 57 9.85 -4.40 -2.96
N ASP A 58 9.33 -5.62 -3.09
CA ASP A 58 8.93 -6.18 -4.38
C ASP A 58 7.43 -6.00 -4.67
N GLY A 59 6.64 -5.67 -3.64
CA GLY A 59 5.24 -5.40 -3.83
C GLY A 59 4.47 -5.01 -2.57
N ILE A 60 3.19 -4.72 -2.76
CA ILE A 60 2.27 -4.31 -1.71
C ILE A 60 0.93 -5.01 -1.93
N ALA A 61 0.44 -5.71 -0.89
CA ALA A 61 -0.92 -6.19 -0.83
C ALA A 61 -1.82 -5.19 -0.09
N GLU A 62 -3.02 -5.03 -0.56
CA GLU A 62 -4.05 -4.22 0.09
C GLU A 62 -5.31 -5.07 0.26
N LEU A 63 -5.78 -5.20 1.49
CA LEU A 63 -6.94 -6.00 1.88
C LEU A 63 -7.96 -5.12 2.58
N TRP A 64 -9.22 -5.15 2.15
CA TRP A 64 -10.31 -4.37 2.76
C TRP A 64 -11.31 -5.28 3.45
N PHE A 65 -11.68 -4.90 4.67
CA PHE A 65 -12.68 -5.56 5.49
C PHE A 65 -13.76 -4.57 5.91
N GLN A 66 -14.96 -5.09 6.24
CA GLN A 66 -16.07 -4.25 6.69
C GLN A 66 -15.67 -3.40 7.91
N ASP A 67 -15.05 -4.05 8.90
CA ASP A 67 -14.66 -3.43 10.15
C ASP A 67 -13.54 -4.24 10.84
N LYS A 68 -13.20 -3.86 12.05
CA LYS A 68 -12.15 -4.49 12.85
C LYS A 68 -12.53 -5.89 13.34
N GLU A 69 -13.81 -6.17 13.50
CA GLU A 69 -14.30 -7.47 13.93
C GLU A 69 -14.16 -8.48 12.79
N ALA A 70 -14.57 -8.11 11.57
CA ALA A 70 -14.32 -8.89 10.37
C ALA A 70 -12.83 -9.20 10.16
N LEU A 71 -11.96 -8.20 10.33
CA LEU A 71 -10.51 -8.42 10.25
C LEU A 71 -9.99 -9.38 11.33
N ARG A 72 -10.54 -9.33 12.53
CA ARG A 72 -10.10 -10.23 13.61
C ARG A 72 -10.59 -11.66 13.42
N SER A 73 -11.79 -11.83 12.88
CA SER A 73 -12.40 -13.15 12.70
C SER A 73 -11.65 -14.02 11.70
N ILE A 74 -10.93 -13.44 10.72
CA ILE A 74 -10.16 -14.24 9.77
C ILE A 74 -9.02 -15.02 10.43
N ALA A 75 -8.46 -14.54 11.54
CA ALA A 75 -7.31 -15.15 12.20
C ALA A 75 -7.53 -16.60 12.66
N THR A 76 -8.77 -17.06 12.72
CA THR A 76 -9.15 -18.42 13.12
C THR A 76 -9.71 -19.25 11.96
N THR A 77 -9.59 -18.76 10.72
CA THR A 77 -10.10 -19.46 9.53
C THR A 77 -9.01 -20.30 8.87
N ASP A 78 -9.44 -21.36 8.20
CA ASP A 78 -8.54 -22.26 7.47
C ASP A 78 -7.87 -21.53 6.30
N GLU A 79 -8.58 -20.60 5.65
CA GLU A 79 -8.08 -19.80 4.54
C GLU A 79 -6.93 -18.87 4.99
N PHE A 80 -7.07 -18.24 6.16
CA PHE A 80 -5.99 -17.43 6.74
C PHE A 80 -4.78 -18.30 7.11
N ALA A 81 -5.02 -19.47 7.71
CA ALA A 81 -3.94 -20.41 8.03
C ALA A 81 -3.24 -20.89 6.77
N ALA A 82 -3.97 -21.17 5.69
CA ALA A 82 -3.42 -21.57 4.39
C ALA A 82 -2.56 -20.44 3.77
N ALA A 83 -3.06 -19.20 3.80
CA ALA A 83 -2.29 -18.03 3.32
C ALA A 83 -0.99 -17.85 4.10
N LYS A 84 -1.04 -17.92 5.44
CA LYS A 84 0.15 -17.82 6.29
C LYS A 84 1.14 -18.96 6.08
N ALA A 85 0.68 -20.17 5.79
CA ALA A 85 1.54 -21.30 5.44
C ALA A 85 2.20 -21.17 4.06
N ASP A 86 1.59 -20.41 3.16
CA ASP A 86 2.09 -20.17 1.81
C ASP A 86 3.13 -19.03 1.75
N GLU A 87 2.99 -17.99 2.57
CA GLU A 87 3.86 -16.79 2.60
C GLU A 87 5.37 -17.12 2.56
N PRO A 88 5.92 -18.03 3.39
CA PRO A 88 7.37 -18.31 3.40
C PRO A 88 7.91 -18.88 2.10
N LYS A 89 7.05 -19.35 1.19
CA LYS A 89 7.46 -19.90 -0.11
C LYS A 89 7.89 -18.79 -1.08
N PHE A 90 7.40 -17.57 -0.90
CA PHE A 90 7.66 -16.47 -1.84
C PHE A 90 8.02 -15.13 -1.17
N ILE A 91 7.70 -14.93 0.12
CA ILE A 91 8.01 -13.72 0.89
C ILE A 91 9.19 -14.00 1.84
N ASP A 92 10.10 -13.05 1.97
CA ASP A 92 11.07 -13.01 3.07
C ASP A 92 10.32 -12.60 4.35
N PRO A 93 10.15 -13.50 5.33
CA PRO A 93 9.33 -13.24 6.51
C PRO A 93 9.88 -12.09 7.38
N ASP A 94 11.19 -11.85 7.36
CA ASP A 94 11.83 -10.76 8.10
C ASP A 94 11.55 -9.38 7.49
N SER A 95 11.04 -9.34 6.26
CA SER A 95 10.74 -8.12 5.51
C SER A 95 9.28 -7.67 5.58
N LEU A 96 8.38 -8.55 6.03
CA LEU A 96 6.94 -8.28 6.03
C LEU A 96 6.58 -7.13 6.97
N ILE A 97 5.99 -6.09 6.43
CA ILE A 97 5.45 -4.96 7.19
C ILE A 97 3.95 -4.91 7.00
N GLU A 98 3.22 -4.99 8.11
CA GLU A 98 1.76 -4.89 8.12
C GLU A 98 1.33 -3.56 8.75
N LEU A 99 0.48 -2.82 8.03
CA LEU A 99 -0.11 -1.57 8.47
C LEU A 99 -1.64 -1.68 8.45
N VAL A 100 -2.27 -1.48 9.60
CA VAL A 100 -3.73 -1.34 9.69
C VAL A 100 -4.08 0.14 9.58
N VAL A 101 -4.79 0.51 8.52
CA VAL A 101 -4.98 1.89 8.12
C VAL A 101 -6.46 2.26 7.94
N ASP A 102 -6.72 3.54 8.07
CA ASP A 102 -7.96 4.18 7.64
C ASP A 102 -7.71 4.93 6.33
N GLU A 103 -8.58 4.74 5.36
CA GLU A 103 -8.45 5.25 4.00
C GLU A 103 -9.19 6.57 3.83
N HIS A 104 -8.55 7.56 3.19
CA HIS A 104 -9.11 8.87 2.86
C HIS A 104 -8.95 9.15 1.37
N VAL A 105 -10.06 9.22 0.65
CA VAL A 105 -10.05 9.62 -0.77
C VAL A 105 -9.88 11.14 -0.84
N ILE A 106 -8.75 11.59 -1.37
CA ILE A 106 -8.40 13.01 -1.49
C ILE A 106 -8.79 13.56 -2.87
N LYS A 107 -8.51 12.80 -3.92
CA LYS A 107 -8.98 13.07 -5.28
C LYS A 107 -9.71 11.83 -5.78
N ASP A 108 -11.01 11.95 -6.00
CA ASP A 108 -11.78 10.87 -6.61
C ASP A 108 -11.66 10.93 -8.13
N GLY A 109 -11.52 9.75 -8.73
CA GLY A 109 -11.35 9.60 -10.16
C GLY A 109 -11.02 8.15 -10.53
N PRO A 110 -10.89 7.84 -11.81
CA PRO A 110 -10.66 6.48 -12.27
C PRO A 110 -9.25 5.99 -11.90
N ALA A 111 -9.13 4.67 -11.65
CA ALA A 111 -7.88 3.95 -11.76
C ALA A 111 -7.75 3.50 -13.23
N PRO A 112 -6.92 4.13 -14.05
CA PRO A 112 -6.87 3.84 -15.48
C PRO A 112 -6.44 2.39 -15.75
N ALA A 113 -7.12 1.69 -16.62
CA ALA A 113 -6.71 0.37 -17.08
C ALA A 113 -5.34 0.46 -17.76
N GLY A 114 -4.41 -0.40 -17.37
CA GLY A 114 -3.02 -0.35 -17.83
C GLY A 114 -2.21 0.86 -17.34
N GLY A 115 -2.79 1.70 -16.50
CA GLY A 115 -2.15 2.86 -15.90
C GLY A 115 -1.05 2.52 -14.87
N ILE A 116 -0.52 3.57 -14.26
CA ILE A 116 0.48 3.48 -13.20
C ILE A 116 -0.18 3.77 -11.86
N LYS A 117 0.09 2.92 -10.88
CA LYS A 117 -0.15 3.17 -9.46
C LYS A 117 1.19 3.45 -8.79
N SER A 118 1.34 4.61 -8.17
CA SER A 118 2.47 4.93 -7.30
C SER A 118 2.03 4.81 -5.86
N ILE A 119 2.87 4.19 -5.02
CA ILE A 119 2.63 4.06 -3.59
C ILE A 119 3.87 4.58 -2.88
N GLU A 120 3.69 5.64 -2.12
CA GLU A 120 4.73 6.32 -1.37
C GLU A 120 4.54 6.05 0.12
N PHE A 121 5.61 5.67 0.81
CA PHE A 121 5.60 5.47 2.26
C PHE A 121 5.84 6.80 2.96
N VAL A 122 4.97 7.12 3.92
CA VAL A 122 4.99 8.40 4.63
C VAL A 122 5.49 8.20 6.04
N ASN A 123 6.49 8.99 6.42
CA ASN A 123 6.96 9.11 7.80
C ASN A 123 6.48 10.43 8.42
N LEU A 124 6.30 10.42 9.74
CA LEU A 124 5.94 11.63 10.46
C LEU A 124 7.16 12.54 10.65
N ARG A 125 6.92 13.84 10.63
CA ARG A 125 7.89 14.80 11.12
C ARG A 125 8.03 14.64 12.65
N PRO A 126 9.27 14.65 13.16
CA PRO A 126 9.50 14.39 14.60
C PRO A 126 9.01 15.50 15.53
N ASP A 127 8.74 16.70 14.98
CA ASP A 127 8.24 17.87 15.71
C ASP A 127 6.70 17.96 15.78
N LEU A 128 5.99 17.00 15.17
CA LEU A 128 4.52 16.95 15.18
C LEU A 128 4.03 15.69 15.91
N THR A 129 2.93 15.84 16.60
CA THR A 129 2.18 14.66 17.06
C THR A 129 1.57 13.90 15.87
N VAL A 130 1.30 12.62 16.05
CA VAL A 130 0.65 11.79 15.01
C VAL A 130 -0.64 12.44 14.51
N THR A 131 -1.46 12.93 15.42
CA THR A 131 -2.76 13.57 15.10
C THR A 131 -2.58 14.85 14.30
N GLU A 132 -1.62 15.70 14.67
CA GLU A 132 -1.34 16.95 13.94
C GLU A 132 -0.81 16.65 12.54
N ALA A 133 0.13 15.71 12.41
CA ALA A 133 0.71 15.32 11.13
C ALA A 133 -0.35 14.73 10.18
N GLN A 134 -1.21 13.83 10.68
CA GLN A 134 -2.29 13.24 9.87
C GLN A 134 -3.33 14.27 9.46
N ARG A 135 -3.69 15.22 10.35
CA ARG A 135 -4.57 16.32 10.02
C ARG A 135 -3.96 17.20 8.92
N TYR A 136 -2.70 17.62 9.07
CA TYR A 136 -2.00 18.42 8.07
C TYR A 136 -1.93 17.70 6.72
N TRP A 137 -1.57 16.42 6.74
CA TRP A 137 -1.48 15.61 5.52
C TRP A 137 -2.82 15.54 4.79
N ARG A 138 -3.92 15.33 5.52
CA ARG A 138 -5.25 15.24 4.93
C ARG A 138 -5.84 16.60 4.53
N GLU A 139 -5.73 17.61 5.39
CA GLU A 139 -6.50 18.85 5.27
C GLU A 139 -5.72 19.98 4.58
N VAL A 140 -4.40 19.91 4.56
CA VAL A 140 -3.53 20.91 3.93
C VAL A 140 -2.82 20.35 2.71
N HIS A 141 -1.93 19.37 2.89
CA HIS A 141 -1.17 18.77 1.79
C HIS A 141 -2.08 18.08 0.76
N GLY A 142 -3.06 17.30 1.21
CA GLY A 142 -3.96 16.57 0.32
C GLY A 142 -4.65 17.43 -0.73
N PRO A 143 -5.33 18.52 -0.35
CA PRO A 143 -5.95 19.44 -1.31
C PRO A 143 -4.98 20.12 -2.27
N ILE A 144 -3.73 20.36 -1.85
CA ILE A 144 -2.70 20.91 -2.74
C ILE A 144 -2.32 19.85 -3.78
N ALA A 145 -1.97 18.64 -3.34
CA ALA A 145 -1.60 17.55 -4.22
C ALA A 145 -2.73 17.14 -5.18
N ALA A 146 -3.99 17.23 -4.76
CA ALA A 146 -5.16 16.93 -5.60
C ALA A 146 -5.26 17.79 -6.86
N ARG A 147 -4.59 18.97 -6.89
CA ARG A 147 -4.56 19.86 -8.06
C ARG A 147 -3.61 19.38 -9.16
N ILE A 148 -2.70 18.45 -8.86
CA ILE A 148 -1.77 17.93 -9.87
C ILE A 148 -2.57 17.42 -11.09
N PRO A 149 -2.39 18.01 -12.28
CA PRO A 149 -3.33 17.86 -13.37
C PRO A 149 -3.36 16.47 -13.99
N THR A 150 -2.21 15.81 -14.07
CA THR A 150 -2.09 14.48 -14.71
C THR A 150 -2.42 13.33 -13.77
N MET A 151 -2.61 13.60 -12.47
CA MET A 151 -3.01 12.60 -11.48
C MET A 151 -4.52 12.36 -11.56
N SER A 152 -4.92 11.12 -11.82
CA SER A 152 -6.35 10.76 -11.96
C SER A 152 -7.03 10.50 -10.61
N ARG A 153 -6.32 9.90 -9.65
CA ARG A 153 -6.85 9.57 -8.32
C ARG A 153 -5.76 9.72 -7.27
N TYR A 154 -6.16 10.10 -6.05
CA TYR A 154 -5.28 10.16 -4.88
C TYR A 154 -6.00 9.66 -3.63
N VAL A 155 -5.39 8.72 -2.94
CA VAL A 155 -5.87 8.15 -1.68
C VAL A 155 -4.75 8.19 -0.65
N GLN A 156 -5.05 8.67 0.54
CA GLN A 156 -4.17 8.58 1.70
C GLN A 156 -4.64 7.42 2.59
N SER A 157 -3.72 6.60 3.05
CA SER A 157 -3.97 5.52 4.00
C SER A 157 -3.21 5.83 5.28
N HIS A 158 -3.92 6.23 6.32
CA HIS A 158 -3.34 6.66 7.59
C HIS A 158 -3.29 5.50 8.58
N VAL A 159 -2.12 5.19 9.11
CA VAL A 159 -1.99 4.23 10.22
C VAL A 159 -2.72 4.78 11.44
N ARG A 160 -3.49 3.94 12.12
CA ARG A 160 -4.30 4.35 13.27
C ARG A 160 -3.44 4.88 14.41
N VAL A 161 -3.81 6.04 14.97
CA VAL A 161 -3.04 6.77 15.99
C VAL A 161 -2.57 5.85 17.12
N ARG A 162 -3.46 5.01 17.65
CA ARG A 162 -3.11 4.09 18.76
C ARG A 162 -2.09 3.01 18.40
N ALA A 163 -1.73 2.83 17.13
CA ALA A 163 -0.65 1.92 16.75
C ALA A 163 0.72 2.47 17.17
N PHE A 164 0.83 3.79 17.29
CA PHE A 164 2.06 4.47 17.71
C PHE A 164 2.30 4.40 19.25
N ASP A 165 1.29 4.02 20.02
CA ASP A 165 1.41 3.82 21.48
C ASP A 165 1.98 2.43 21.84
N ARG A 166 2.24 1.58 20.85
CA ARG A 166 2.79 0.24 21.03
C ARG A 166 4.29 0.31 21.33
N PRO A 167 4.86 -0.70 22.07
CA PRO A 167 6.31 -0.78 22.30
C PRO A 167 7.13 -0.74 20.99
N THR A 168 6.61 -1.34 19.93
CA THR A 168 7.17 -1.23 18.58
C THR A 168 6.19 -0.41 17.72
N PRO A 169 6.51 0.85 17.44
CA PRO A 169 5.69 1.69 16.59
C PRO A 169 5.70 1.16 15.14
N PRO A 170 4.71 1.54 14.32
CA PRO A 170 4.66 1.13 12.91
C PRO A 170 5.86 1.70 12.14
N ALA A 171 6.35 0.93 11.16
CA ALA A 171 7.49 1.32 10.32
C ALA A 171 7.22 2.58 9.48
N PHE A 172 5.96 2.82 9.14
CA PHE A 172 5.50 3.98 8.38
C PHE A 172 4.23 4.56 9.03
N ALA A 173 3.99 5.84 8.80
CA ALA A 173 2.77 6.50 9.26
C ALA A 173 1.57 6.26 8.34
N GLY A 174 1.84 5.80 7.13
CA GLY A 174 0.83 5.50 6.14
C GLY A 174 1.40 5.43 4.73
N THR A 175 0.49 5.39 3.76
CA THR A 175 0.85 5.40 2.34
C THR A 175 0.05 6.45 1.58
N ALA A 176 0.72 7.18 0.68
CA ALA A 176 0.10 7.99 -0.36
C ALA A 176 -0.02 7.13 -1.62
N VAL A 177 -1.22 6.95 -2.10
CA VAL A 177 -1.49 6.12 -3.28
C VAL A 177 -2.07 7.00 -4.38
N THR A 178 -1.37 7.06 -5.51
CA THR A 178 -1.75 7.88 -6.65
C THR A 178 -1.86 7.06 -7.94
N TRP A 179 -2.74 7.47 -8.86
CA TRP A 179 -2.93 6.79 -10.14
C TRP A 179 -2.73 7.77 -11.29
N TRP A 180 -2.14 7.25 -12.35
CA TRP A 180 -1.73 7.98 -13.54
C TRP A 180 -2.10 7.18 -14.79
N ALA A 181 -2.40 7.87 -15.91
CA ALA A 181 -2.73 7.19 -17.15
C ALA A 181 -1.56 6.29 -17.63
N ASP A 182 -0.33 6.78 -17.46
CA ASP A 182 0.90 6.09 -17.84
C ASP A 182 2.11 6.67 -17.08
N ILE A 183 3.31 6.14 -17.38
CA ILE A 183 4.56 6.57 -16.75
C ILE A 183 4.95 8.00 -17.16
N ASP A 184 4.59 8.45 -18.34
CA ASP A 184 4.95 9.77 -18.85
C ASP A 184 4.06 10.84 -18.22
N ALA A 185 2.76 10.55 -18.02
CA ALA A 185 1.86 11.39 -17.23
C ALA A 185 2.35 11.54 -15.78
N MET A 186 2.84 10.46 -15.15
CA MET A 186 3.43 10.51 -13.82
C MET A 186 4.72 11.34 -13.79
N ARG A 187 5.60 11.19 -14.79
CA ARG A 187 6.84 11.99 -14.89
C ARG A 187 6.57 13.45 -15.15
N ALA A 188 5.59 13.74 -16.01
CA ALA A 188 5.20 15.12 -16.32
C ALA A 188 4.68 15.85 -15.08
N SER A 189 4.04 15.15 -14.15
CA SER A 189 3.55 15.74 -12.91
C SER A 189 4.67 16.31 -12.05
N ALA A 190 5.82 15.63 -11.98
CA ALA A 190 6.94 16.01 -11.12
C ALA A 190 7.59 17.36 -11.49
N VAL A 191 7.26 17.92 -12.66
CA VAL A 191 7.72 19.24 -13.10
C VAL A 191 6.60 20.28 -13.09
N SER A 192 5.38 19.92 -12.70
CA SER A 192 4.25 20.84 -12.60
C SER A 192 4.44 21.82 -11.43
N GLU A 193 3.77 22.97 -11.52
CA GLU A 193 3.78 23.96 -10.43
C GLU A 193 3.11 23.39 -9.18
N GLU A 194 2.02 22.68 -9.35
CA GLU A 194 1.26 22.05 -8.26
C GLU A 194 2.10 21.03 -7.49
N TYR A 195 2.92 20.24 -8.18
CA TYR A 195 3.82 19.29 -7.52
C TYR A 195 4.89 20.00 -6.67
N ARG A 196 5.37 21.16 -7.13
CA ARG A 196 6.38 21.94 -6.37
C ARG A 196 5.82 22.55 -5.08
N LEU A 197 4.50 22.67 -4.96
CA LEU A 197 3.82 23.18 -3.79
C LEU A 197 3.52 22.10 -2.74
N THR A 198 3.70 20.82 -3.09
CA THR A 198 3.50 19.67 -2.20
C THR A 198 4.77 19.30 -1.47
#